data_38037ef3fe8bc0f0a8934c0e64d84873
#
_entry.id   38037ef3fe8bc0f0a8934c0e64d84873
#
_cell.length_a   1.000
_cell.length_b   1.000
_cell.length_c   1.000
_cell.angle_alpha   90.00
_cell.angle_beta   90.00
_cell.angle_gamma   90.00
#
_symmetry.space_group_name_H-M   'P 1'
#
loop_
_entity.id
_entity.type
_entity.pdbx_description
1 polymer ?
#
loop_
_entity_poly.entity_id
_entity_poly.type
_entity_poly.pdbx_seq_one_letter_code
_entity_poly.pdbx_strand_id
1 'polypeptide(L)'
;VATDDQVHYAVEDAEDTAALPNDTWETGAGPILLSADFRFLWQQLTKLMGVNDPTHKEMELAEKIRIRRQIVGEYLTGLPTWADVEASMGKMNLAWGQVRNPADLQQQPTVAARGAIVQIDDRAGGTRPVTQSPYRFSAAKSGVRGPAPHRGEHNVEVLAGWLNKTADEVGELHTQGVLKLDEEFVK
;
A
#
# COMPACT_ATOMS: atom_id res chain seq x y z
N VAL A 1 1.34 1.58 -8.46
CA VAL A 1 2.47 1.33 -7.56
C VAL A 1 2.50 -0.14 -7.14
N ALA A 2 1.48 -0.65 -6.46
CA ALA A 2 1.46 -2.05 -5.99
C ALA A 2 1.38 -3.12 -7.12
N THR A 3 1.06 -2.69 -8.33
CA THR A 3 0.85 -3.58 -9.49
C THR A 3 1.84 -3.38 -10.63
N ASP A 4 2.59 -2.30 -10.62
CA ASP A 4 3.53 -1.91 -11.69
C ASP A 4 4.96 -1.68 -11.20
N ASP A 5 5.26 -2.11 -9.97
CA ASP A 5 6.59 -2.07 -9.33
C ASP A 5 7.26 -0.68 -9.33
N GLN A 6 6.47 0.39 -9.48
CA GLN A 6 7.00 1.74 -9.53
C GLN A 6 6.78 2.50 -8.23
N VAL A 7 7.83 3.05 -7.69
CA VAL A 7 7.80 3.98 -6.56
C VAL A 7 7.91 5.40 -7.09
N HIS A 8 6.79 6.12 -7.13
CA HIS A 8 6.72 7.46 -7.71
C HIS A 8 6.89 8.60 -6.71
N TYR A 9 7.07 8.29 -5.44
CA TYR A 9 7.17 9.30 -4.39
C TYR A 9 8.60 9.43 -3.91
N ALA A 10 9.16 10.64 -4.06
CA ALA A 10 10.37 11.01 -3.36
C ALA A 10 10.06 11.08 -1.85
N VAL A 11 10.86 10.40 -1.06
CA VAL A 11 10.82 10.56 0.40
C VAL A 11 11.69 11.76 0.71
N GLU A 12 11.11 12.83 1.26
CA GLU A 12 11.89 13.97 1.74
C GLU A 12 12.75 13.54 2.93
N ASP A 13 13.97 14.08 3.02
CA ASP A 13 14.87 13.75 4.12
C ASP A 13 14.24 14.10 5.47
N ALA A 14 14.22 13.12 6.36
CA ALA A 14 13.60 13.22 7.68
C ALA A 14 14.28 14.27 8.61
N GLU A 15 15.42 14.83 8.22
CA GLU A 15 16.15 15.80 9.04
C GLU A 15 15.38 17.13 9.25
N ASP A 16 14.54 17.52 8.29
CA ASP A 16 13.76 18.76 8.37
C ASP A 16 12.41 18.61 9.10
N THR A 17 12.05 17.41 9.53
CA THR A 17 10.71 17.09 10.06
C THR A 17 10.63 16.96 11.58
N ALA A 18 11.50 17.62 12.33
CA ALA A 18 11.62 17.50 13.79
C ALA A 18 10.32 17.79 14.59
N ALA A 19 9.28 18.29 13.94
CA ALA A 19 8.00 18.65 14.55
C ALA A 19 6.80 17.82 14.06
N LEU A 20 7.00 16.80 13.24
CA LEU A 20 5.88 16.00 12.75
C LEU A 20 5.34 15.07 13.84
N PRO A 21 3.99 14.93 13.95
CA PRO A 21 3.37 14.02 14.91
C PRO A 21 3.57 12.54 14.54
N ASN A 22 4.00 12.26 13.31
CA ASN A 22 4.32 10.93 12.81
C ASN A 22 5.71 10.97 12.18
N ASP A 23 6.56 10.00 12.50
CA ASP A 23 7.91 9.92 11.97
C ASP A 23 8.26 8.47 11.59
N THR A 24 9.08 8.30 10.56
CA THR A 24 9.61 7.00 10.16
C THR A 24 10.98 6.78 10.79
N TRP A 25 11.20 5.55 11.26
CA TRP A 25 12.41 5.16 11.94
C TRP A 25 12.90 3.81 11.44
N GLU A 26 14.22 3.66 11.34
CA GLU A 26 14.83 2.37 11.08
C GLU A 26 14.93 1.56 12.38
N THR A 27 14.60 0.26 12.29
CA THR A 27 14.84 -0.72 13.34
C THR A 27 15.73 -1.83 12.81
N GLY A 28 16.27 -2.67 13.69
CA GLY A 28 16.99 -3.85 13.26
C GLY A 28 16.13 -4.86 12.47
N ALA A 29 14.80 -4.79 12.61
CA ALA A 29 13.85 -5.61 11.87
C ALA A 29 13.37 -4.96 10.54
N GLY A 30 13.59 -3.65 10.34
CA GLY A 30 13.16 -2.88 9.20
C GLY A 30 12.45 -1.57 9.59
N PRO A 31 12.04 -0.77 8.60
CA PRO A 31 11.47 0.55 8.84
C PRO A 31 10.06 0.49 9.45
N ILE A 32 9.81 1.40 10.39
CA ILE A 32 8.51 1.60 11.04
C ILE A 32 8.07 3.06 10.97
N LEU A 33 6.77 3.27 10.96
CA LEU A 33 6.14 4.56 11.24
C LEU A 33 5.70 4.57 12.70
N LEU A 34 6.11 5.57 13.46
CA LEU A 34 5.62 5.86 14.82
C LEU A 34 4.61 7.01 14.78
N SER A 35 3.46 6.78 15.38
CA SER A 35 2.41 7.81 15.50
C SER A 35 2.50 8.45 16.89
N ALA A 36 3.55 9.24 17.11
CA ALA A 36 3.78 9.98 18.34
C ALA A 36 4.65 11.21 18.07
N ASP A 37 4.40 12.30 18.78
CA ASP A 37 5.36 13.40 18.75
C ASP A 37 6.68 13.00 19.42
N PHE A 38 7.77 13.63 18.97
CA PHE A 38 9.12 13.29 19.42
C PHE A 38 9.31 13.47 20.93
N ARG A 39 8.66 14.46 21.53
CA ARG A 39 8.76 14.73 22.97
C ARG A 39 8.13 13.59 23.79
N PHE A 40 6.99 13.09 23.33
CA PHE A 40 6.32 11.96 23.98
C PHE A 40 7.17 10.69 23.84
N LEU A 41 7.64 10.37 22.64
CA LEU A 41 8.54 9.24 22.39
C LEU A 41 9.77 9.28 23.32
N TRP A 42 10.44 10.43 23.40
CA TRP A 42 11.59 10.61 24.28
C TRP A 42 11.26 10.37 25.75
N GLN A 43 10.12 10.88 26.22
CA GLN A 43 9.67 10.64 27.60
C GLN A 43 9.41 9.16 27.87
N GLN A 44 8.82 8.41 26.94
CA GLN A 44 8.59 7.00 27.11
C GLN A 44 9.91 6.22 27.17
N LEU A 45 10.84 6.52 26.29
CA LEU A 45 12.17 5.89 26.27
C LEU A 45 12.92 6.10 27.57
N THR A 46 12.98 7.33 28.07
CA THR A 46 13.70 7.63 29.32
C THR A 46 13.03 7.02 30.55
N LYS A 47 11.69 7.07 30.63
CA LYS A 47 10.95 6.62 31.82
C LYS A 47 10.75 5.11 31.88
N LEU A 48 10.45 4.47 30.75
CA LEU A 48 10.03 3.08 30.71
C LEU A 48 11.13 2.12 30.23
N MET A 49 12.01 2.61 29.34
CA MET A 49 13.07 1.80 28.77
C MET A 49 14.43 2.05 29.43
N GLY A 50 14.52 3.03 30.33
CA GLY A 50 15.74 3.34 31.08
C GLY A 50 16.84 3.99 30.24
N VAL A 51 16.48 4.57 29.11
CA VAL A 51 17.43 5.29 28.24
C VAL A 51 17.91 6.56 28.99
N ASN A 52 19.22 6.74 29.06
CA ASN A 52 19.82 7.90 29.72
C ASN A 52 19.75 9.13 28.82
N ASP A 53 19.38 10.28 29.40
CA ASP A 53 19.41 11.57 28.71
C ASP A 53 20.72 12.31 29.04
N PRO A 54 21.68 12.40 28.13
CA PRO A 54 22.93 13.12 28.36
C PRO A 54 22.79 14.63 28.22
N THR A 55 21.62 15.12 27.80
CA THR A 55 21.43 16.56 27.58
C THR A 55 21.14 17.32 28.87
N HIS A 56 21.59 18.56 28.96
CA HIS A 56 21.41 19.42 30.13
C HIS A 56 20.63 20.69 29.78
N LYS A 57 20.19 21.42 30.81
CA LYS A 57 19.24 22.52 30.67
C LYS A 57 19.78 23.69 29.83
N GLU A 58 21.06 23.99 29.91
CA GLU A 58 21.73 25.10 29.23
C GLU A 58 22.03 24.83 27.75
N MET A 59 21.91 23.56 27.28
CA MET A 59 22.16 23.19 25.91
C MET A 59 21.10 23.77 24.95
N GLU A 60 21.52 24.21 23.78
CA GLU A 60 20.62 24.70 22.72
C GLU A 60 19.60 23.62 22.30
N LEU A 61 18.37 24.07 22.00
CA LEU A 61 17.25 23.15 21.71
C LEU A 61 17.51 22.26 20.49
N ALA A 62 18.06 22.81 19.43
CA ALA A 62 18.37 22.08 18.21
C ALA A 62 19.40 20.96 18.48
N GLU A 63 20.43 21.26 19.27
CA GLU A 63 21.43 20.28 19.65
C GLU A 63 20.85 19.18 20.55
N LYS A 64 20.00 19.52 21.51
CA LYS A 64 19.26 18.52 22.32
C LYS A 64 18.45 17.58 21.43
N ILE A 65 17.70 18.13 20.47
CA ILE A 65 16.89 17.33 19.55
C ILE A 65 17.78 16.39 18.75
N ARG A 66 18.88 16.89 18.18
CA ARG A 66 19.82 16.09 17.41
C ARG A 66 20.38 14.89 18.22
N ILE A 67 20.87 15.16 19.43
CA ILE A 67 21.41 14.11 20.31
C ILE A 67 20.33 13.07 20.67
N ARG A 68 19.15 13.53 21.04
CA ARG A 68 18.05 12.66 21.41
C ARG A 68 17.53 11.84 20.22
N ARG A 69 17.47 12.42 19.01
CA ARG A 69 17.12 11.66 17.80
C ARG A 69 18.15 10.56 17.50
N GLN A 70 19.43 10.85 17.67
CA GLN A 70 20.47 9.83 17.50
C GLN A 70 20.25 8.67 18.50
N ILE A 71 20.03 8.95 19.77
CA ILE A 71 19.80 7.94 20.81
C ILE A 71 18.53 7.12 20.53
N VAL A 72 17.45 7.78 20.06
CA VAL A 72 16.23 7.06 19.63
C VAL A 72 16.55 6.12 18.48
N GLY A 73 17.27 6.58 17.46
CA GLY A 73 17.69 5.76 16.33
C GLY A 73 18.54 4.57 16.77
N GLU A 74 19.52 4.78 17.62
CA GLU A 74 20.36 3.70 18.18
C GLU A 74 19.54 2.68 18.98
N TYR A 75 18.60 3.14 19.80
CA TYR A 75 17.69 2.27 20.53
C TYR A 75 16.83 1.41 19.59
N LEU A 76 16.23 2.03 18.57
CA LEU A 76 15.34 1.34 17.65
C LEU A 76 16.10 0.38 16.73
N THR A 77 17.28 0.75 16.23
CA THR A 77 18.12 -0.15 15.45
C THR A 77 18.65 -1.33 16.27
N GLY A 78 18.71 -1.18 17.61
CA GLY A 78 18.99 -2.26 18.55
C GLY A 78 17.87 -3.30 18.73
N LEU A 79 16.71 -3.15 18.05
CA LEU A 79 15.59 -4.10 18.08
C LEU A 79 15.64 -5.01 16.83
N PRO A 80 16.23 -6.22 16.93
CA PRO A 80 16.57 -7.04 15.77
C PRO A 80 15.39 -7.77 15.12
N THR A 81 14.28 -7.95 15.84
CA THR A 81 13.11 -8.69 15.34
C THR A 81 11.81 -7.90 15.49
N TRP A 82 10.81 -8.25 14.68
CA TRP A 82 9.48 -7.66 14.80
C TRP A 82 8.84 -7.94 16.19
N ALA A 83 9.16 -9.05 16.83
CA ALA A 83 8.70 -9.35 18.18
C ALA A 83 9.31 -8.38 19.22
N ASP A 84 10.58 -8.01 19.06
CA ASP A 84 11.23 -7.02 19.93
C ASP A 84 10.63 -5.63 19.72
N VAL A 85 10.37 -5.27 18.48
CA VAL A 85 9.69 -4.00 18.14
C VAL A 85 8.30 -3.97 18.78
N GLU A 86 7.49 -5.01 18.58
CA GLU A 86 6.13 -5.10 19.13
C GLU A 86 6.14 -5.02 20.68
N ALA A 87 7.03 -5.76 21.32
CA ALA A 87 7.18 -5.74 22.78
C ALA A 87 7.60 -4.36 23.30
N SER A 88 8.55 -3.70 22.61
CA SER A 88 9.03 -2.38 22.98
C SER A 88 7.94 -1.32 22.80
N MET A 89 7.26 -1.30 21.64
CA MET A 89 6.17 -0.36 21.38
C MET A 89 4.99 -0.59 22.31
N GLY A 90 4.64 -1.84 22.59
CA GLY A 90 3.59 -2.21 23.54
C GLY A 90 3.90 -1.70 24.95
N LYS A 91 5.14 -1.87 25.45
CA LYS A 91 5.55 -1.38 26.76
C LYS A 91 5.48 0.14 26.87
N MET A 92 5.80 0.86 25.80
CA MET A 92 5.72 2.32 25.72
C MET A 92 4.31 2.84 25.38
N ASN A 93 3.37 1.95 25.09
CA ASN A 93 2.01 2.28 24.61
C ASN A 93 2.03 3.22 23.39
N LEU A 94 2.90 2.91 22.44
CA LEU A 94 3.04 3.67 21.20
C LEU A 94 2.30 2.99 20.05
N ALA A 95 1.55 3.77 19.30
CA ALA A 95 0.97 3.31 18.03
C ALA A 95 2.07 3.30 16.95
N TRP A 96 2.17 2.19 16.23
CA TRP A 96 3.17 2.00 15.20
C TRP A 96 2.69 1.11 14.06
N GLY A 97 3.40 1.13 12.96
CA GLY A 97 3.15 0.24 11.84
C GLY A 97 4.42 0.00 11.03
N GLN A 98 4.53 -1.18 10.43
CA GLN A 98 5.61 -1.48 9.49
C GLN A 98 5.46 -0.62 8.23
N VAL A 99 6.53 0.02 7.80
CA VAL A 99 6.61 0.61 6.47
C VAL A 99 6.90 -0.52 5.48
N ARG A 100 6.02 -0.70 4.53
CA ARG A 100 6.07 -1.82 3.58
C ARG A 100 6.28 -1.32 2.17
N ASN A 101 7.09 -2.05 1.39
CA ASN A 101 7.18 -1.79 -0.03
C ASN A 101 5.86 -2.19 -0.71
N PRO A 102 5.24 -1.31 -1.50
CA PRO A 102 4.04 -1.65 -2.28
C PRO A 102 4.23 -2.85 -3.23
N ALA A 103 5.43 -3.09 -3.74
CA ALA A 103 5.74 -4.23 -4.58
C ALA A 103 5.55 -5.58 -3.84
N ASP A 104 5.72 -5.61 -2.52
CA ASP A 104 5.62 -6.81 -1.69
C ASP A 104 4.20 -7.06 -1.15
N LEU A 105 3.24 -6.21 -1.49
CA LEU A 105 1.87 -6.31 -0.95
C LEU A 105 1.21 -7.65 -1.25
N GLN A 106 1.48 -8.25 -2.41
CA GLN A 106 0.91 -9.55 -2.78
C GLN A 106 1.34 -10.68 -1.82
N GLN A 107 2.51 -10.54 -1.21
CA GLN A 107 3.09 -11.53 -0.29
C GLN A 107 2.61 -11.34 1.16
N GLN A 108 1.92 -10.24 1.45
CA GLN A 108 1.45 -9.95 2.80
C GLN A 108 0.28 -10.87 3.19
N PRO A 109 0.36 -11.58 4.34
CA PRO A 109 -0.69 -12.53 4.74
C PRO A 109 -2.09 -11.94 4.81
N THR A 110 -2.22 -10.70 5.27
CA THR A 110 -3.50 -10.00 5.36
C THR A 110 -4.06 -9.62 3.99
N VAL A 111 -3.22 -9.26 3.04
CA VAL A 111 -3.59 -8.94 1.66
C VAL A 111 -4.04 -10.21 0.94
N ALA A 112 -3.29 -11.31 1.11
CA ALA A 112 -3.62 -12.62 0.57
C ALA A 112 -4.94 -13.16 1.16
N ALA A 113 -5.10 -13.13 2.49
CA ALA A 113 -6.32 -13.61 3.17
C ALA A 113 -7.57 -12.82 2.77
N ARG A 114 -7.43 -11.54 2.43
CA ARG A 114 -8.53 -10.69 1.96
C ARG A 114 -8.81 -10.85 0.47
N GLY A 115 -7.92 -11.49 -0.30
CA GLY A 115 -7.97 -11.52 -1.76
C GLY A 115 -7.93 -10.10 -2.35
N ALA A 116 -7.14 -9.19 -1.74
CA ALA A 116 -7.12 -7.80 -2.12
C ALA A 116 -6.37 -7.55 -3.45
N ILE A 117 -5.58 -8.53 -3.90
CA ILE A 117 -4.93 -8.55 -5.22
C ILE A 117 -5.31 -9.86 -5.88
N VAL A 118 -5.79 -9.79 -7.11
CA VAL A 118 -6.17 -10.95 -7.93
C VAL A 118 -5.39 -10.95 -9.22
N GLN A 119 -5.15 -12.14 -9.76
CA GLN A 119 -4.54 -12.30 -11.09
C GLN A 119 -5.65 -12.31 -12.14
N ILE A 120 -5.47 -11.54 -13.20
CA ILE A 120 -6.33 -11.57 -14.37
C ILE A 120 -5.51 -11.95 -15.60
N ASP A 121 -6.17 -12.49 -16.62
CA ASP A 121 -5.58 -12.69 -17.93
C ASP A 121 -5.03 -11.36 -18.49
N ASP A 122 -3.76 -11.35 -18.90
CA ASP A 122 -3.11 -10.17 -19.50
C ASP A 122 -3.37 -10.03 -21.00
N ARG A 123 -4.10 -11.01 -21.59
CA ARG A 123 -4.40 -11.15 -23.02
C ARG A 123 -3.18 -11.35 -23.91
N ALA A 124 -2.04 -11.65 -23.32
CA ALA A 124 -0.79 -11.96 -24.00
C ALA A 124 -0.32 -13.42 -23.73
N GLY A 125 -1.19 -14.22 -23.13
CA GLY A 125 -0.90 -15.62 -22.77
C GLY A 125 -0.36 -15.79 -21.35
N GLY A 126 -0.38 -14.73 -20.53
CA GLY A 126 0.01 -14.73 -19.13
C GLY A 126 -1.06 -14.16 -18.21
N THR A 127 -0.64 -13.73 -17.04
CA THR A 127 -1.50 -13.06 -16.08
C THR A 127 -0.84 -11.80 -15.50
N ARG A 128 -1.63 -10.87 -15.03
CA ARG A 128 -1.15 -9.68 -14.32
C ARG A 128 -1.93 -9.45 -13.03
N PRO A 129 -1.29 -8.95 -11.97
CA PRO A 129 -1.96 -8.60 -10.74
C PRO A 129 -2.78 -7.30 -10.91
N VAL A 130 -3.97 -7.29 -10.34
CA VAL A 130 -4.80 -6.10 -10.21
C VAL A 130 -5.42 -6.05 -8.82
N THR A 131 -5.71 -4.84 -8.35
CA THR A 131 -6.39 -4.65 -7.07
C THR A 131 -7.85 -5.06 -7.17
N GLN A 132 -8.32 -5.80 -6.15
CA GLN A 132 -9.71 -6.21 -6.02
C GLN A 132 -10.54 -5.11 -5.35
N SER A 133 -11.85 -5.11 -5.57
CA SER A 133 -12.76 -4.23 -4.85
C SER A 133 -12.69 -4.48 -3.34
N PRO A 134 -12.58 -3.43 -2.50
CA PRO A 134 -12.65 -3.58 -1.06
C PRO A 134 -14.06 -3.90 -0.55
N TYR A 135 -15.09 -3.65 -1.36
CA TYR A 135 -16.48 -3.86 -0.98
C TYR A 135 -16.87 -5.33 -1.06
N ARG A 136 -17.56 -5.79 -0.03
CA ARG A 136 -18.15 -7.12 0.04
C ARG A 136 -19.64 -6.99 0.34
N PHE A 137 -20.46 -7.65 -0.47
CA PHE A 137 -21.90 -7.64 -0.32
C PHE A 137 -22.38 -9.05 0.05
N SER A 138 -23.36 -9.15 0.97
CA SER A 138 -23.93 -10.42 1.39
C SER A 138 -24.78 -11.08 0.28
N ALA A 139 -25.43 -10.28 -0.56
CA ALA A 139 -26.37 -10.74 -1.59
C ALA A 139 -25.91 -10.45 -3.04
N ALA A 140 -24.70 -9.97 -3.23
CA ALA A 140 -24.18 -9.68 -4.57
C ALA A 140 -22.67 -9.99 -4.68
N LYS A 141 -22.23 -10.37 -5.88
CA LYS A 141 -20.81 -10.52 -6.19
C LYS A 141 -20.26 -9.18 -6.64
N SER A 142 -19.17 -8.72 -6.01
CA SER A 142 -18.43 -7.52 -6.40
C SER A 142 -17.01 -7.88 -6.77
N GLY A 143 -16.34 -6.97 -7.46
CA GLY A 143 -14.93 -7.05 -7.75
C GLY A 143 -14.59 -7.31 -9.22
N VAL A 144 -13.31 -7.48 -9.46
CA VAL A 144 -12.75 -7.77 -10.78
C VAL A 144 -13.14 -9.18 -11.19
N ARG A 145 -13.67 -9.32 -12.40
CA ARG A 145 -14.16 -10.60 -12.94
C ARG A 145 -13.29 -11.15 -14.09
N GLY A 146 -12.41 -10.31 -14.62
CA GLY A 146 -11.55 -10.66 -15.73
C GLY A 146 -10.84 -9.43 -16.29
N PRO A 147 -10.16 -9.55 -17.43
CA PRO A 147 -9.52 -8.44 -18.11
C PRO A 147 -10.56 -7.42 -18.60
N ALA A 148 -10.11 -6.19 -18.86
CA ALA A 148 -10.93 -5.21 -19.56
C ALA A 148 -11.23 -5.73 -20.98
N PRO A 149 -12.48 -5.61 -21.47
CA PRO A 149 -12.81 -6.04 -22.81
C PRO A 149 -12.16 -5.13 -23.86
N HIS A 150 -11.83 -5.68 -25.00
CA HIS A 150 -11.51 -4.88 -26.18
C HIS A 150 -12.76 -4.20 -26.71
N ARG A 151 -12.56 -3.13 -27.46
CA ARG A 151 -13.68 -2.39 -28.04
C ARG A 151 -14.50 -3.31 -28.94
N GLY A 152 -15.79 -3.44 -28.66
CA GLY A 152 -16.73 -4.25 -29.42
C GLY A 152 -16.74 -5.73 -29.13
N GLU A 153 -15.86 -6.24 -28.27
CA GLU A 153 -15.73 -7.69 -27.96
C GLU A 153 -17.05 -8.35 -27.57
N HIS A 154 -17.92 -7.62 -26.88
CA HIS A 154 -19.21 -8.14 -26.40
C HIS A 154 -20.41 -7.56 -27.17
N ASN A 155 -20.22 -6.93 -28.32
CA ASN A 155 -21.32 -6.28 -29.07
C ASN A 155 -22.47 -7.27 -29.34
N VAL A 156 -22.19 -8.46 -29.82
CA VAL A 156 -23.22 -9.46 -30.13
C VAL A 156 -23.95 -9.89 -28.87
N GLU A 157 -23.22 -10.25 -27.82
CA GLU A 157 -23.79 -10.73 -26.55
C GLU A 157 -24.69 -9.68 -25.90
N VAL A 158 -24.20 -8.44 -25.80
CA VAL A 158 -24.91 -7.35 -25.15
C VAL A 158 -26.16 -6.95 -25.92
N LEU A 159 -26.06 -6.82 -27.26
CA LEU A 159 -27.20 -6.42 -28.08
C LEU A 159 -28.24 -7.54 -28.21
N ALA A 160 -27.82 -8.79 -28.21
CA ALA A 160 -28.75 -9.92 -28.14
C ALA A 160 -29.47 -9.94 -26.79
N GLY A 161 -28.74 -9.79 -25.66
CA GLY A 161 -29.32 -9.87 -24.32
C GLY A 161 -30.25 -8.71 -23.96
N TRP A 162 -29.99 -7.49 -24.47
CA TRP A 162 -30.73 -6.29 -24.07
C TRP A 162 -31.78 -5.87 -25.10
N LEU A 163 -31.50 -6.09 -26.39
CA LEU A 163 -32.30 -5.59 -27.49
C LEU A 163 -32.83 -6.70 -28.41
N ASN A 164 -32.57 -7.98 -28.08
CA ASN A 164 -32.94 -9.14 -28.86
C ASN A 164 -32.45 -9.07 -30.34
N LYS A 165 -31.29 -8.43 -30.54
CA LYS A 165 -30.67 -8.36 -31.87
C LYS A 165 -30.06 -9.68 -32.27
N THR A 166 -30.21 -10.06 -33.53
CA THR A 166 -29.52 -11.21 -34.11
C THR A 166 -28.04 -10.88 -34.40
N ALA A 167 -27.19 -11.87 -34.60
CA ALA A 167 -25.80 -11.67 -35.00
C ALA A 167 -25.70 -10.97 -36.36
N ASP A 168 -26.63 -11.25 -37.29
CA ASP A 168 -26.66 -10.63 -38.62
C ASP A 168 -27.00 -9.13 -38.50
N GLU A 169 -28.00 -8.75 -37.70
CA GLU A 169 -28.34 -7.34 -37.44
C GLU A 169 -27.15 -6.59 -36.79
N VAL A 170 -26.40 -7.25 -35.89
CA VAL A 170 -25.19 -6.64 -35.32
C VAL A 170 -24.12 -6.48 -36.37
N GLY A 171 -23.95 -7.46 -37.26
CA GLY A 171 -23.06 -7.37 -38.42
C GLY A 171 -23.39 -6.22 -39.36
N GLU A 172 -24.67 -5.98 -39.64
CA GLU A 172 -25.14 -4.82 -40.42
C GLU A 172 -24.77 -3.49 -39.74
N LEU A 173 -24.95 -3.37 -38.43
CA LEU A 173 -24.57 -2.18 -37.67
C LEU A 173 -23.06 -1.94 -37.70
N HIS A 174 -22.24 -2.98 -37.72
CA HIS A 174 -20.81 -2.86 -37.97
C HIS A 174 -20.49 -2.34 -39.34
N THR A 175 -21.13 -2.90 -40.39
CA THR A 175 -20.96 -2.49 -41.80
C THR A 175 -21.34 -1.03 -42.00
N GLN A 176 -22.39 -0.58 -41.32
CA GLN A 176 -22.85 0.81 -41.33
C GLN A 176 -21.97 1.77 -40.52
N GLY A 177 -20.96 1.23 -39.79
CA GLY A 177 -20.06 2.00 -38.95
C GLY A 177 -20.69 2.54 -37.65
N VAL A 178 -21.89 2.07 -37.30
CA VAL A 178 -22.58 2.38 -36.03
C VAL A 178 -21.85 1.73 -34.85
N LEU A 179 -21.47 0.47 -35.03
CA LEU A 179 -20.64 -0.26 -34.05
C LEU A 179 -19.19 -0.28 -34.49
N LYS A 180 -18.30 -0.33 -33.51
CA LYS A 180 -16.86 -0.49 -33.72
C LYS A 180 -16.39 -1.77 -33.10
N LEU A 181 -15.38 -2.36 -33.70
CA LEU A 181 -14.72 -3.61 -33.29
C LEU A 181 -13.21 -3.43 -33.48
N ASP A 182 -12.43 -3.85 -32.51
CA ASP A 182 -10.98 -3.94 -32.62
C ASP A 182 -10.63 -5.37 -33.10
N GLU A 183 -10.63 -5.57 -34.42
CA GLU A 183 -10.47 -6.89 -35.07
C GLU A 183 -9.13 -7.59 -34.72
N GLU A 184 -8.09 -6.81 -34.42
CA GLU A 184 -6.77 -7.34 -34.03
C GLU A 184 -6.81 -8.16 -32.74
N PHE A 185 -7.80 -7.96 -31.89
CA PHE A 185 -7.89 -8.54 -30.56
C PHE A 185 -9.06 -9.51 -30.36
N VAL A 186 -9.94 -9.63 -31.35
CA VAL A 186 -11.04 -10.59 -31.31
C VAL A 186 -10.59 -11.87 -32.00
N LYS A 187 -10.40 -12.92 -31.19
CA LYS A 187 -10.07 -14.28 -31.64
C LYS A 187 -11.33 -15.11 -31.80
#